data_826230cdba800902c278b82e3ad17a4c
#
_entry.id   826230cdba800902c278b82e3ad17a4c
#
_cell.length_a   1.000
_cell.length_b   1.000
_cell.length_c   1.000
_cell.angle_alpha   90.00
_cell.angle_beta   90.00
_cell.angle_gamma   90.00
#
_symmetry.space_group_name_H-M   'P 1'
#
loop_
_entity.id
_entity.type
_entity.pdbx_description
1 polymer ?
#
loop_
_entity_poly.entity_id
_entity_poly.type
_entity_poly.pdbx_seq_one_letter_code
_entity_poly.pdbx_strand_id
1 'polypeptide(L)'
;MAPGFGARLADAVSRRGPLCLGIDPHPELLRAWDLPIGPDGLAAFCDICVQAYADFAVVKPQVAFFEAYGAAGYAVLERSIAALREAGVLVLADAKRGDIGSTMAAYAVAWAGESPLAADAVTASPYLGFGSLRPLLETAAAHDRGVFVLAATSNPEGATVQHARFDDRTVAQQIVDQAAVINRTNDQINPGEPGSVGVVVGATVFQPPDVSALEGPVLVPGVGVQGGRPEALGALFGAVPGQLLPAVSRDVLRAGPDLAELRAAAERMRDAVAYLAG
;
A
#
# COMPACT_ATOMS: atom_id res chain seq x y z
N MET A 1 -19.03 15.68 -6.79
CA MET A 1 -17.57 15.52 -6.54
C MET A 1 -17.18 14.11 -6.94
N ALA A 2 -15.95 13.87 -7.38
CA ALA A 2 -15.48 12.51 -7.56
C ALA A 2 -15.41 11.82 -6.19
N PRO A 3 -15.63 10.48 -6.12
CA PRO A 3 -15.53 9.75 -4.85
C PRO A 3 -14.09 9.78 -4.34
N GLY A 4 -13.92 9.98 -3.03
CA GLY A 4 -12.62 9.95 -2.37
C GLY A 4 -11.92 8.58 -2.50
N PHE A 5 -10.62 8.52 -2.18
CA PHE A 5 -9.86 7.26 -2.30
C PHE A 5 -10.50 6.11 -1.50
N GLY A 6 -10.95 6.36 -0.29
CA GLY A 6 -11.57 5.32 0.55
C GLY A 6 -12.79 4.68 -0.12
N ALA A 7 -13.67 5.50 -0.71
CA ALA A 7 -14.84 5.02 -1.45
C ALA A 7 -14.45 4.25 -2.72
N ARG A 8 -13.45 4.73 -3.48
CA ARG A 8 -12.93 4.02 -4.66
C ARG A 8 -12.28 2.68 -4.29
N LEU A 9 -11.57 2.64 -3.16
CA LEU A 9 -10.97 1.41 -2.64
C LEU A 9 -12.05 0.40 -2.24
N ALA A 10 -13.05 0.82 -1.50
CA ALA A 10 -14.16 -0.05 -1.08
C ALA A 10 -14.90 -0.64 -2.29
N ASP A 11 -15.19 0.18 -3.31
CA ASP A 11 -15.80 -0.28 -4.56
C ASP A 11 -14.90 -1.27 -5.32
N ALA A 12 -13.58 -0.99 -5.43
CA ALA A 12 -12.64 -1.90 -6.08
C ALA A 12 -12.51 -3.24 -5.34
N VAL A 13 -12.44 -3.21 -4.01
CA VAL A 13 -12.39 -4.40 -3.15
C VAL A 13 -13.68 -5.22 -3.28
N SER A 14 -14.84 -4.60 -3.27
CA SER A 14 -16.13 -5.31 -3.41
C SER A 14 -16.25 -6.04 -4.75
N ARG A 15 -15.68 -5.50 -5.81
CA ARG A 15 -15.74 -6.09 -7.17
C ARG A 15 -14.62 -7.09 -7.47
N ARG A 16 -13.41 -6.88 -6.91
CA ARG A 16 -12.19 -7.57 -7.34
C ARG A 16 -11.47 -8.29 -6.18
N GLY A 17 -12.01 -8.22 -4.96
CA GLY A 17 -11.45 -8.82 -3.74
C GLY A 17 -10.42 -7.92 -3.03
N PRO A 18 -10.11 -8.21 -1.75
CA PRO A 18 -9.31 -7.34 -0.88
C PRO A 18 -7.80 -7.59 -1.01
N LEU A 19 -7.30 -8.01 -2.17
CA LEU A 19 -5.89 -8.32 -2.37
C LEU A 19 -5.12 -7.13 -2.95
N CYS A 20 -3.98 -6.79 -2.34
CA CYS A 20 -2.98 -5.87 -2.86
C CYS A 20 -1.78 -6.67 -3.41
N LEU A 21 -1.55 -6.61 -4.72
CA LEU A 21 -0.44 -7.32 -5.37
C LEU A 21 0.79 -6.45 -5.47
N GLY A 22 1.94 -6.98 -5.03
CA GLY A 22 3.22 -6.29 -5.10
C GLY A 22 3.90 -6.44 -6.46
N ILE A 23 4.51 -5.34 -6.95
CA ILE A 23 5.53 -5.37 -8.00
C ILE A 23 6.86 -5.04 -7.32
N ASP A 24 7.55 -6.10 -6.92
CA ASP A 24 8.81 -6.03 -6.18
C ASP A 24 9.91 -6.72 -7.01
N PRO A 25 10.52 -6.03 -8.00
CA PRO A 25 11.48 -6.61 -8.93
C PRO A 25 12.86 -6.85 -8.29
N HIS A 26 12.90 -7.75 -7.32
CA HIS A 26 14.16 -8.18 -6.71
C HIS A 26 15.13 -8.73 -7.78
N PRO A 27 16.43 -8.46 -7.70
CA PRO A 27 17.40 -9.00 -8.66
C PRO A 27 17.36 -10.53 -8.81
N GLU A 28 17.00 -11.24 -7.74
CA GLU A 28 16.82 -12.70 -7.77
C GLU A 28 15.60 -13.14 -8.59
N LEU A 29 14.51 -12.36 -8.57
CA LEU A 29 13.32 -12.63 -9.39
C LEU A 29 13.59 -12.31 -10.86
N LEU A 30 14.29 -11.21 -11.17
CA LEU A 30 14.72 -10.92 -12.55
C LEU A 30 15.53 -12.09 -13.12
N ARG A 31 16.51 -12.62 -12.37
CA ARG A 31 17.27 -13.81 -12.79
C ARG A 31 16.38 -15.05 -12.96
N ALA A 32 15.47 -15.29 -12.03
CA ALA A 32 14.57 -16.44 -12.09
C ALA A 32 13.61 -16.38 -13.31
N TRP A 33 13.32 -15.16 -13.80
CA TRP A 33 12.51 -14.93 -15.00
C TRP A 33 13.35 -14.82 -16.28
N ASP A 34 14.66 -15.13 -16.21
CA ASP A 34 15.61 -14.99 -17.30
C ASP A 34 15.67 -13.56 -17.90
N LEU A 35 15.49 -12.56 -17.04
CA LEU A 35 15.53 -11.13 -17.39
C LEU A 35 16.88 -10.52 -17.00
N PRO A 36 17.41 -9.57 -17.80
CA PRO A 36 18.65 -8.88 -17.44
C PRO A 36 18.46 -8.03 -16.17
N ILE A 37 19.53 -7.93 -15.33
CA ILE A 37 19.54 -7.02 -14.20
C ILE A 37 19.86 -5.64 -14.71
N GLY A 38 18.83 -4.79 -14.81
CA GLY A 38 18.92 -3.44 -15.34
C GLY A 38 17.55 -2.87 -15.69
N PRO A 39 17.52 -1.65 -16.24
CA PRO A 39 16.27 -0.98 -16.60
C PRO A 39 15.41 -1.75 -17.61
N ASP A 40 16.03 -2.46 -18.56
CA ASP A 40 15.32 -3.25 -19.58
C ASP A 40 14.62 -4.46 -18.96
N GLY A 41 15.30 -5.19 -18.07
CA GLY A 41 14.69 -6.30 -17.35
C GLY A 41 13.63 -5.82 -16.36
N LEU A 42 13.84 -4.68 -15.69
CA LEU A 42 12.83 -4.03 -14.87
C LEU A 42 11.58 -3.70 -15.70
N ALA A 43 11.74 -3.14 -16.88
CA ALA A 43 10.62 -2.82 -17.78
C ALA A 43 9.85 -4.09 -18.19
N ALA A 44 10.54 -5.12 -18.67
CA ALA A 44 9.92 -6.39 -19.06
C ALA A 44 9.17 -7.06 -17.89
N PHE A 45 9.78 -7.06 -16.69
CA PHE A 45 9.15 -7.58 -15.49
C PHE A 45 7.84 -6.84 -15.15
N CYS A 46 7.87 -5.50 -15.21
CA CYS A 46 6.71 -4.68 -14.93
C CYS A 46 5.61 -4.89 -15.98
N ASP A 47 5.94 -4.99 -17.27
CA ASP A 47 4.99 -5.21 -18.35
C ASP A 47 4.21 -6.53 -18.16
N ILE A 48 4.89 -7.60 -17.74
CA ILE A 48 4.25 -8.89 -17.41
C ILE A 48 3.34 -8.72 -16.19
N CYS A 49 3.81 -8.07 -15.11
CA CYS A 49 3.01 -7.85 -13.91
C CYS A 49 1.76 -6.99 -14.19
N VAL A 50 1.88 -5.92 -14.97
CA VAL A 50 0.76 -5.04 -15.35
C VAL A 50 -0.32 -5.84 -16.08
N GLN A 51 0.07 -6.69 -17.04
CA GLN A 51 -0.87 -7.54 -17.77
C GLN A 51 -1.54 -8.58 -16.86
N ALA A 52 -0.76 -9.24 -15.98
CA ALA A 52 -1.29 -10.26 -15.07
C ALA A 52 -2.26 -9.67 -14.04
N TYR A 53 -2.05 -8.43 -13.63
CA TYR A 53 -2.75 -7.80 -12.48
C TYR A 53 -3.88 -6.84 -12.89
N ALA A 54 -4.21 -6.73 -14.17
CA ALA A 54 -5.21 -5.77 -14.69
C ALA A 54 -6.63 -5.92 -14.10
N ASP A 55 -6.98 -7.10 -13.57
CA ASP A 55 -8.32 -7.38 -13.01
C ASP A 55 -8.36 -7.39 -11.47
N PHE A 56 -7.28 -6.95 -10.81
CA PHE A 56 -7.21 -6.88 -9.36
C PHE A 56 -7.52 -5.48 -8.81
N ALA A 57 -7.89 -5.39 -7.54
CA ALA A 57 -8.31 -4.14 -6.92
C ALA A 57 -7.16 -3.14 -6.76
N VAL A 58 -6.02 -3.61 -6.23
CA VAL A 58 -4.88 -2.77 -5.88
C VAL A 58 -3.58 -3.41 -6.30
N VAL A 59 -2.69 -2.63 -6.90
CA VAL A 59 -1.30 -3.01 -7.19
C VAL A 59 -0.34 -2.04 -6.52
N LYS A 60 0.70 -2.59 -5.89
CA LYS A 60 1.66 -1.84 -5.07
C LYS A 60 3.09 -1.98 -5.60
N PRO A 61 3.56 -1.10 -6.50
CA PRO A 61 4.98 -1.06 -6.86
C PRO A 61 5.84 -0.65 -5.66
N GLN A 62 6.91 -1.43 -5.40
CA GLN A 62 7.90 -1.10 -4.38
C GLN A 62 8.93 -0.14 -4.96
N VAL A 63 8.78 1.14 -4.67
CA VAL A 63 9.51 2.24 -5.30
C VAL A 63 11.03 2.11 -5.22
N ALA A 64 11.56 1.60 -4.11
CA ALA A 64 13.00 1.44 -3.91
C ALA A 64 13.69 0.62 -5.02
N PHE A 65 13.01 -0.37 -5.60
CA PHE A 65 13.59 -1.16 -6.69
C PHE A 65 13.67 -0.40 -8.02
N PHE A 66 12.87 0.62 -8.19
CA PHE A 66 12.91 1.52 -9.34
C PHE A 66 13.97 2.62 -9.12
N GLU A 67 14.02 3.19 -7.92
CA GLU A 67 15.01 4.20 -7.54
C GLU A 67 16.45 3.70 -7.74
N ALA A 68 16.71 2.41 -7.52
CA ALA A 68 18.01 1.79 -7.73
C ALA A 68 18.57 1.97 -9.16
N TYR A 69 17.70 2.23 -10.14
CA TYR A 69 18.08 2.46 -11.54
C TYR A 69 17.97 3.94 -11.97
N GLY A 70 17.84 4.86 -11.01
CA GLY A 70 17.80 6.31 -11.27
C GLY A 70 16.68 6.71 -12.23
N ALA A 71 16.96 7.64 -13.14
CA ALA A 71 15.97 8.17 -14.07
C ALA A 71 15.33 7.09 -14.96
N ALA A 72 16.09 6.08 -15.39
CA ALA A 72 15.56 4.97 -16.18
C ALA A 72 14.55 4.13 -15.40
N GLY A 73 14.81 3.87 -14.11
CA GLY A 73 13.88 3.16 -13.23
C GLY A 73 12.61 3.96 -12.96
N TYR A 74 12.73 5.26 -12.73
CA TYR A 74 11.56 6.13 -12.59
C TYR A 74 10.71 6.19 -13.85
N ALA A 75 11.32 6.21 -15.05
CA ALA A 75 10.56 6.14 -16.29
C ALA A 75 9.77 4.83 -16.44
N VAL A 76 10.31 3.71 -15.96
CA VAL A 76 9.55 2.45 -15.89
C VAL A 76 8.39 2.55 -14.90
N LEU A 77 8.62 3.11 -13.71
CA LEU A 77 7.59 3.29 -12.68
C LEU A 77 6.43 4.16 -13.20
N GLU A 78 6.72 5.30 -13.81
CA GLU A 78 5.71 6.20 -14.40
C GLU A 78 4.83 5.47 -15.41
N ARG A 79 5.44 4.71 -16.35
CA ARG A 79 4.67 3.93 -17.33
C ARG A 79 3.82 2.85 -16.67
N SER A 80 4.37 2.16 -15.67
CA SER A 80 3.63 1.11 -14.94
C SER A 80 2.43 1.67 -14.18
N ILE A 81 2.59 2.82 -13.52
CA ILE A 81 1.49 3.53 -12.84
C ILE A 81 0.42 3.90 -13.85
N ALA A 82 0.80 4.51 -14.97
CA ALA A 82 -0.15 4.93 -16.01
C ALA A 82 -0.93 3.74 -16.58
N ALA A 83 -0.23 2.64 -16.95
CA ALA A 83 -0.85 1.45 -17.52
C ALA A 83 -1.81 0.73 -16.55
N LEU A 84 -1.46 0.62 -15.27
CA LEU A 84 -2.34 0.04 -14.24
C LEU A 84 -3.60 0.90 -14.05
N ARG A 85 -3.46 2.21 -14.00
CA ARG A 85 -4.59 3.13 -13.87
C ARG A 85 -5.50 3.11 -15.10
N GLU A 86 -4.95 3.00 -16.30
CA GLU A 86 -5.71 2.82 -17.54
C GLU A 86 -6.51 1.51 -17.53
N ALA A 87 -5.98 0.44 -16.93
CA ALA A 87 -6.71 -0.81 -16.67
C ALA A 87 -7.74 -0.71 -15.53
N GLY A 88 -7.88 0.45 -14.88
CA GLY A 88 -8.81 0.68 -13.77
C GLY A 88 -8.37 0.03 -12.46
N VAL A 89 -7.08 -0.24 -12.30
CA VAL A 89 -6.47 -0.74 -11.06
C VAL A 89 -6.05 0.43 -10.19
N LEU A 90 -6.32 0.38 -8.89
CA LEU A 90 -5.79 1.37 -7.96
C LEU A 90 -4.31 1.10 -7.69
N VAL A 91 -3.48 2.14 -7.82
CA VAL A 91 -2.04 2.04 -7.61
C VAL A 91 -1.66 2.64 -6.26
N LEU A 92 -1.02 1.83 -5.41
CA LEU A 92 -0.43 2.25 -4.14
C LEU A 92 1.09 2.33 -4.28
N ALA A 93 1.67 3.51 -4.40
CA ALA A 93 3.13 3.69 -4.43
C ALA A 93 3.74 3.41 -3.05
N ASP A 94 4.51 2.32 -2.92
CA ASP A 94 5.20 2.00 -1.67
C ASP A 94 6.52 2.77 -1.56
N ALA A 95 6.41 4.10 -1.34
CA ALA A 95 7.51 5.07 -1.37
C ALA A 95 8.05 5.43 0.02
N LYS A 96 7.25 5.24 1.07
CA LYS A 96 7.60 5.49 2.49
C LYS A 96 8.23 6.88 2.71
N ARG A 97 7.65 7.92 2.06
CA ARG A 97 8.14 9.30 2.20
C ARG A 97 7.78 9.89 3.56
N GLY A 98 8.63 10.77 4.06
CA GLY A 98 8.41 11.50 5.30
C GLY A 98 9.47 12.57 5.46
N ASP A 99 9.03 13.84 5.68
CA ASP A 99 9.89 15.00 5.90
C ASP A 99 9.06 16.10 6.61
N ILE A 100 9.61 17.29 6.74
CA ILE A 100 8.97 18.47 7.32
C ILE A 100 8.81 19.61 6.29
N GLY A 101 7.83 20.48 6.51
CA GLY A 101 7.68 21.76 5.82
C GLY A 101 7.66 21.64 4.29
N SER A 102 8.45 22.46 3.62
CA SER A 102 8.51 22.54 2.16
C SER A 102 9.02 21.27 1.49
N THR A 103 9.90 20.51 2.14
CA THR A 103 10.38 19.22 1.62
C THR A 103 9.24 18.19 1.60
N MET A 104 8.45 18.12 2.67
CA MET A 104 7.26 17.26 2.67
C MET A 104 6.24 17.69 1.60
N ALA A 105 6.07 19.00 1.39
CA ALA A 105 5.20 19.51 0.32
C ALA A 105 5.69 19.10 -1.09
N ALA A 106 7.02 19.10 -1.32
CA ALA A 106 7.59 18.61 -2.58
C ALA A 106 7.32 17.11 -2.79
N TYR A 107 7.47 16.28 -1.75
CA TYR A 107 7.06 14.87 -1.82
C TYR A 107 5.55 14.71 -2.06
N ALA A 108 4.72 15.55 -1.46
CA ALA A 108 3.28 15.53 -1.65
C ALA A 108 2.91 15.79 -3.12
N VAL A 109 3.47 16.83 -3.75
CA VAL A 109 3.28 17.11 -5.17
C VAL A 109 3.71 15.93 -6.04
N ALA A 110 4.86 15.31 -5.74
CA ALA A 110 5.38 14.19 -6.52
C ALA A 110 4.50 12.93 -6.45
N TRP A 111 3.98 12.58 -5.28
CA TRP A 111 3.33 11.28 -5.04
C TRP A 111 1.81 11.34 -4.91
N ALA A 112 1.26 12.49 -4.56
CA ALA A 112 -0.18 12.68 -4.35
C ALA A 112 -0.78 13.88 -5.10
N GLY A 113 0.02 14.62 -5.87
CA GLY A 113 -0.44 15.71 -6.74
C GLY A 113 -0.73 15.26 -8.18
N GLU A 114 -0.32 16.08 -9.15
CA GLU A 114 -0.52 15.82 -10.60
C GLU A 114 0.76 15.38 -11.33
N SER A 115 1.78 14.97 -10.61
CA SER A 115 3.03 14.46 -11.17
C SER A 115 2.83 13.13 -11.90
N PRO A 116 3.66 12.77 -12.88
CA PRO A 116 3.66 11.43 -13.50
C PRO A 116 3.88 10.27 -12.50
N LEU A 117 4.54 10.52 -11.37
CA LEU A 117 4.71 9.56 -10.27
C LEU A 117 3.50 9.46 -9.35
N ALA A 118 2.52 10.36 -9.48
CA ALA A 118 1.39 10.40 -8.58
C ALA A 118 0.49 9.19 -8.76
N ALA A 119 0.35 8.42 -7.68
CA ALA A 119 -0.45 7.21 -7.61
C ALA A 119 -1.81 7.47 -6.92
N ASP A 120 -2.71 6.48 -6.88
CA ASP A 120 -3.98 6.61 -6.17
C ASP A 120 -3.79 6.68 -4.66
N ALA A 121 -2.72 6.05 -4.15
CA ALA A 121 -2.30 6.18 -2.77
C ALA A 121 -0.78 6.07 -2.64
N VAL A 122 -0.24 6.54 -1.51
CA VAL A 122 1.19 6.46 -1.20
C VAL A 122 1.44 6.07 0.24
N THR A 123 2.51 5.32 0.51
CA THR A 123 2.95 5.04 1.89
C THR A 123 3.82 6.18 2.42
N ALA A 124 3.66 6.50 3.70
CA ALA A 124 4.39 7.56 4.39
C ALA A 124 5.02 7.08 5.70
N SER A 125 6.21 7.58 6.02
CA SER A 125 6.92 7.32 7.27
C SER A 125 6.71 8.46 8.26
N PRO A 126 6.14 8.20 9.46
CA PRO A 126 5.84 9.25 10.43
C PRO A 126 6.99 9.48 11.43
N TYR A 127 8.23 9.08 11.12
CA TYR A 127 9.35 9.15 12.06
C TYR A 127 9.62 10.57 12.59
N LEU A 128 9.34 11.60 11.77
CA LEU A 128 9.45 13.00 12.15
C LEU A 128 8.19 13.56 12.85
N GLY A 129 7.30 12.68 13.28
CA GLY A 129 6.01 13.00 13.87
C GLY A 129 4.88 12.98 12.83
N PHE A 130 3.71 12.46 13.21
CA PHE A 130 2.56 12.35 12.30
C PHE A 130 2.15 13.72 11.72
N GLY A 131 2.18 14.78 12.54
CA GLY A 131 1.84 16.14 12.11
C GLY A 131 2.75 16.70 11.01
N SER A 132 3.98 16.17 10.84
CA SER A 132 4.87 16.56 9.75
C SER A 132 4.35 16.13 8.37
N LEU A 133 3.47 15.11 8.32
CA LEU A 133 2.84 14.61 7.11
C LEU A 133 1.67 15.48 6.62
N ARG A 134 1.30 16.55 7.34
CA ARG A 134 0.17 17.41 6.97
C ARG A 134 0.17 17.87 5.51
N PRO A 135 1.29 18.33 4.92
CA PRO A 135 1.29 18.71 3.50
C PRO A 135 0.90 17.56 2.56
N LEU A 136 1.30 16.31 2.88
CA LEU A 136 0.91 15.14 2.10
C LEU A 136 -0.57 14.81 2.26
N LEU A 137 -1.09 14.85 3.48
CA LEU A 137 -2.50 14.57 3.78
C LEU A 137 -3.43 15.59 3.10
N GLU A 138 -3.07 16.88 3.16
CA GLU A 138 -3.82 17.95 2.51
C GLU A 138 -3.79 17.84 0.96
N THR A 139 -2.63 17.56 0.38
CA THR A 139 -2.50 17.34 -1.07
C THR A 139 -3.27 16.11 -1.51
N ALA A 140 -3.16 15.00 -0.78
CA ALA A 140 -3.89 13.77 -1.10
C ALA A 140 -5.41 13.99 -1.05
N ALA A 141 -5.92 14.68 -0.04
CA ALA A 141 -7.33 15.01 0.07
C ALA A 141 -7.81 15.90 -1.09
N ALA A 142 -7.02 16.90 -1.49
CA ALA A 142 -7.34 17.80 -2.60
C ALA A 142 -7.40 17.10 -3.99
N HIS A 143 -6.77 15.91 -4.11
CA HIS A 143 -6.71 15.13 -5.35
C HIS A 143 -7.41 13.77 -5.25
N ASP A 144 -8.29 13.58 -4.25
CA ASP A 144 -9.02 12.32 -4.00
C ASP A 144 -8.09 11.10 -3.86
N ARG A 145 -6.92 11.26 -3.23
CA ARG A 145 -5.91 10.21 -3.07
C ARG A 145 -5.80 9.72 -1.63
N GLY A 146 -5.22 8.52 -1.46
CA GLY A 146 -5.00 7.90 -0.16
C GLY A 146 -3.57 8.06 0.36
N VAL A 147 -3.43 8.01 1.68
CA VAL A 147 -2.13 7.92 2.37
C VAL A 147 -2.16 6.78 3.35
N PHE A 148 -1.15 5.88 3.26
CA PHE A 148 -0.96 4.80 4.24
C PHE A 148 0.24 5.11 5.11
N VAL A 149 0.01 5.39 6.39
CA VAL A 149 1.06 5.77 7.34
C VAL A 149 1.61 4.51 8.03
N LEU A 150 2.93 4.34 8.06
CA LEU A 150 3.58 3.23 8.77
C LEU A 150 3.27 3.32 10.26
N ALA A 151 2.57 2.31 10.82
CA ALA A 151 2.27 2.23 12.24
C ALA A 151 3.08 1.13 12.92
N ALA A 152 3.03 -0.10 12.40
CA ALA A 152 3.78 -1.22 12.97
C ALA A 152 4.30 -2.13 11.85
N THR A 153 5.59 -2.47 11.91
CA THR A 153 6.27 -3.30 10.91
C THR A 153 6.83 -4.57 11.55
N SER A 154 6.96 -5.63 10.76
CA SER A 154 7.35 -6.97 11.26
C SER A 154 8.85 -7.16 11.48
N ASN A 155 9.70 -6.21 11.10
CA ASN A 155 11.13 -6.29 11.34
C ASN A 155 11.47 -6.06 12.82
N PRO A 156 12.42 -6.81 13.40
CA PRO A 156 12.70 -6.75 14.84
C PRO A 156 13.21 -5.37 15.32
N GLU A 157 13.92 -4.62 14.47
CA GLU A 157 14.43 -3.29 14.80
C GLU A 157 13.31 -2.27 15.03
N GLY A 158 12.15 -2.46 14.39
CA GLY A 158 10.99 -1.58 14.50
C GLY A 158 10.44 -1.46 15.92
N ALA A 159 10.57 -2.53 16.72
CA ALA A 159 10.01 -2.60 18.08
C ALA A 159 10.52 -1.48 19.00
N THR A 160 11.79 -1.08 18.90
CA THR A 160 12.38 -0.02 19.73
C THR A 160 11.72 1.34 19.55
N VAL A 161 11.19 1.62 18.36
CA VAL A 161 10.48 2.86 18.04
C VAL A 161 8.98 2.69 18.21
N GLN A 162 8.42 1.63 17.63
CA GLN A 162 6.97 1.46 17.49
C GLN A 162 6.29 1.07 18.81
N HIS A 163 7.00 0.33 19.71
CA HIS A 163 6.51 -0.01 21.05
C HIS A 163 6.93 0.99 22.13
N ALA A 164 7.77 2.00 21.80
CA ALA A 164 8.03 3.10 22.70
C ALA A 164 6.70 3.75 23.13
N ARG A 165 6.63 4.22 24.37
CA ARG A 165 5.40 4.78 24.94
C ARG A 165 5.55 6.26 25.19
N PHE A 166 4.49 6.97 24.90
CA PHE A 166 4.29 8.37 25.29
C PHE A 166 2.82 8.51 25.71
N ASP A 167 2.56 9.12 26.87
CA ASP A 167 1.23 9.26 27.47
C ASP A 167 0.42 7.94 27.51
N ASP A 168 1.06 6.87 28.02
CA ASP A 168 0.47 5.54 28.17
C ASP A 168 0.05 4.82 26.87
N ARG A 169 0.34 5.40 25.70
CA ARG A 169 0.12 4.76 24.41
C ARG A 169 1.43 4.44 23.70
N THR A 170 1.47 3.34 22.94
CA THR A 170 2.62 3.07 22.07
C THR A 170 2.64 4.07 20.91
N VAL A 171 3.82 4.33 20.35
CA VAL A 171 3.97 5.15 19.13
C VAL A 171 3.10 4.58 17.99
N ALA A 172 3.08 3.24 17.82
CA ALA A 172 2.22 2.59 16.83
C ALA A 172 0.75 2.94 17.03
N GLN A 173 0.24 2.87 18.28
CA GLN A 173 -1.15 3.20 18.57
C GLN A 173 -1.44 4.68 18.35
N GLN A 174 -0.53 5.58 18.72
CA GLN A 174 -0.74 7.03 18.50
C GLN A 174 -0.84 7.37 17.01
N ILE A 175 -0.11 6.65 16.14
CA ILE A 175 -0.22 6.83 14.68
C ILE A 175 -1.61 6.41 14.20
N VAL A 176 -2.13 5.27 14.66
CA VAL A 176 -3.50 4.83 14.34
C VAL A 176 -4.54 5.84 14.82
N ASP A 177 -4.41 6.30 16.08
CA ASP A 177 -5.36 7.27 16.67
C ASP A 177 -5.39 8.59 15.89
N GLN A 178 -4.23 9.09 15.43
CA GLN A 178 -4.13 10.32 14.65
C GLN A 178 -4.71 10.15 13.23
N ALA A 179 -4.49 9.01 12.59
CA ALA A 179 -5.13 8.68 11.31
C ALA A 179 -6.66 8.61 11.46
N ALA A 180 -7.16 8.00 12.54
CA ALA A 180 -8.58 7.95 12.86
C ALA A 180 -9.22 9.34 13.05
N VAL A 181 -8.50 10.28 13.66
CA VAL A 181 -8.97 11.68 13.78
C VAL A 181 -9.17 12.31 12.41
N ILE A 182 -8.24 12.10 11.46
CA ILE A 182 -8.39 12.65 10.10
C ILE A 182 -9.60 12.04 9.39
N ASN A 183 -9.79 10.71 9.47
CA ASN A 183 -10.91 10.03 8.83
C ASN A 183 -12.26 10.50 9.39
N ARG A 184 -12.41 10.61 10.71
CA ARG A 184 -13.63 11.15 11.34
C ARG A 184 -13.92 12.60 10.96
N THR A 185 -12.88 13.43 10.78
CA THR A 185 -13.06 14.80 10.32
C THR A 185 -13.59 14.82 8.87
N ASN A 186 -13.08 13.92 8.03
CA ASN A 186 -13.57 13.78 6.66
C ASN A 186 -15.00 13.23 6.60
N ASP A 187 -15.38 12.30 7.48
CA ASP A 187 -16.77 11.80 7.58
C ASP A 187 -17.76 12.91 7.95
N GLN A 188 -17.35 13.90 8.75
CA GLN A 188 -18.19 15.07 9.03
C GLN A 188 -18.43 15.94 7.77
N ILE A 189 -17.52 15.91 6.80
CA ILE A 189 -17.63 16.65 5.53
C ILE A 189 -18.38 15.81 4.48
N ASN A 190 -18.09 14.51 4.40
CA ASN A 190 -18.67 13.54 3.49
C ASN A 190 -19.23 12.33 4.25
N PRO A 191 -20.40 12.43 4.87
CA PRO A 191 -20.94 11.39 5.74
C PRO A 191 -21.12 10.04 5.04
N GLY A 192 -20.61 8.98 5.67
CA GLY A 192 -20.73 7.61 5.18
C GLY A 192 -19.69 7.20 4.13
N GLU A 193 -18.75 8.07 3.77
CA GLU A 193 -17.63 7.67 2.93
C GLU A 193 -16.50 7.02 3.76
N PRO A 194 -15.97 5.86 3.35
CA PRO A 194 -14.81 5.26 4.00
C PRO A 194 -13.60 6.21 3.99
N GLY A 195 -12.84 6.23 5.09
CA GLY A 195 -11.67 7.09 5.24
C GLY A 195 -10.58 6.81 4.20
N SER A 196 -9.90 7.87 3.77
CA SER A 196 -8.82 7.82 2.77
C SER A 196 -7.42 7.73 3.41
N VAL A 197 -7.32 7.85 4.73
CA VAL A 197 -6.06 7.69 5.48
C VAL A 197 -6.02 6.32 6.13
N GLY A 198 -5.14 5.48 5.63
CA GLY A 198 -4.88 4.15 6.15
C GLY A 198 -3.61 4.07 6.98
N VAL A 199 -3.38 2.90 7.55
CA VAL A 199 -2.14 2.55 8.23
C VAL A 199 -1.52 1.29 7.66
N VAL A 200 -0.22 1.12 7.85
CA VAL A 200 0.50 -0.12 7.54
C VAL A 200 0.76 -0.87 8.83
N VAL A 201 0.23 -2.10 8.93
CA VAL A 201 0.46 -3.01 10.06
C VAL A 201 0.89 -4.37 9.51
N GLY A 202 2.10 -4.80 9.80
CA GLY A 202 2.63 -6.09 9.32
C GLY A 202 1.84 -7.29 9.84
N ALA A 203 1.64 -8.29 8.99
CA ALA A 203 0.87 -9.51 9.31
C ALA A 203 1.42 -10.31 10.51
N THR A 204 2.70 -10.17 10.84
CA THR A 204 3.41 -10.93 11.88
C THR A 204 3.85 -10.07 13.07
N VAL A 205 3.29 -8.88 13.23
CA VAL A 205 3.57 -8.00 14.37
C VAL A 205 3.07 -8.66 15.66
N PHE A 206 3.95 -8.80 16.67
CA PHE A 206 3.65 -9.50 17.92
C PHE A 206 2.61 -8.76 18.79
N GLN A 207 2.66 -7.42 18.83
CA GLN A 207 1.72 -6.57 19.57
C GLN A 207 1.21 -5.49 18.62
N PRO A 208 0.23 -5.81 17.76
CA PRO A 208 -0.32 -4.83 16.82
C PRO A 208 -1.13 -3.76 17.56
N PRO A 209 -1.18 -2.54 17.02
CA PRO A 209 -2.12 -1.54 17.50
C PRO A 209 -3.56 -1.97 17.21
N ASP A 210 -4.49 -1.49 18.03
CA ASP A 210 -5.92 -1.63 17.79
C ASP A 210 -6.36 -0.66 16.67
N VAL A 211 -6.95 -1.20 15.61
CA VAL A 211 -7.41 -0.43 14.44
C VAL A 211 -8.93 -0.28 14.37
N SER A 212 -9.66 -0.76 15.38
CA SER A 212 -11.14 -0.76 15.39
C SER A 212 -11.77 0.62 15.19
N ALA A 213 -11.11 1.68 15.68
CA ALA A 213 -11.57 3.05 15.57
C ALA A 213 -10.97 3.83 14.38
N LEU A 214 -10.23 3.18 13.49
CA LEU A 214 -9.51 3.85 12.39
C LEU A 214 -10.45 4.44 11.33
N GLU A 215 -11.56 3.74 11.04
CA GLU A 215 -12.50 4.11 9.96
C GLU A 215 -11.84 4.29 8.59
N GLY A 216 -10.74 3.58 8.36
CA GLY A 216 -9.93 3.62 7.15
C GLY A 216 -9.22 2.30 6.88
N PRO A 217 -8.57 2.14 5.72
CA PRO A 217 -7.98 0.88 5.31
C PRO A 217 -6.69 0.56 6.10
N VAL A 218 -6.44 -0.74 6.29
CA VAL A 218 -5.20 -1.26 6.88
C VAL A 218 -4.45 -2.08 5.84
N LEU A 219 -3.31 -1.59 5.38
CA LEU A 219 -2.41 -2.36 4.53
C LEU A 219 -1.65 -3.37 5.39
N VAL A 220 -1.74 -4.66 5.04
CA VAL A 220 -1.16 -5.76 5.81
C VAL A 220 -0.09 -6.48 4.99
N PRO A 221 1.17 -5.97 4.97
CA PRO A 221 2.27 -6.64 4.30
C PRO A 221 2.77 -7.85 5.10
N GLY A 222 3.47 -8.77 4.37
CA GLY A 222 4.08 -9.95 4.98
C GLY A 222 3.18 -11.18 5.01
N VAL A 223 2.12 -11.19 4.21
CA VAL A 223 1.29 -12.38 4.00
C VAL A 223 2.04 -13.36 3.09
N GLY A 224 2.00 -14.66 3.44
CA GLY A 224 2.69 -15.74 2.74
C GLY A 224 4.13 -15.95 3.23
N VAL A 225 5.14 -15.84 2.35
CA VAL A 225 6.56 -16.15 2.65
C VAL A 225 7.11 -15.49 3.92
N GLN A 226 6.58 -14.37 4.34
CA GLN A 226 7.00 -13.69 5.58
C GLN A 226 6.27 -14.19 6.83
N GLY A 227 5.46 -15.24 6.72
CA GLY A 227 4.84 -15.94 7.83
C GLY A 227 3.40 -15.51 8.16
N GLY A 228 2.87 -14.47 7.53
CA GLY A 228 1.46 -14.12 7.64
C GLY A 228 0.59 -15.16 6.94
N ARG A 229 -0.32 -15.79 7.67
CA ARG A 229 -1.23 -16.80 7.11
C ARG A 229 -2.53 -16.13 6.65
N PRO A 230 -2.90 -16.28 5.37
CA PRO A 230 -4.12 -15.66 4.82
C PRO A 230 -5.35 -15.90 5.70
N GLU A 231 -5.56 -17.12 6.16
CA GLU A 231 -6.73 -17.55 6.95
C GLU A 231 -6.77 -17.00 8.39
N ALA A 232 -5.67 -16.42 8.87
CA ALA A 232 -5.58 -15.89 10.23
C ALA A 232 -5.75 -14.36 10.32
N LEU A 233 -5.80 -13.65 9.19
CA LEU A 233 -5.78 -12.18 9.16
C LEU A 233 -7.01 -11.56 9.80
N GLY A 234 -8.21 -12.14 9.60
CA GLY A 234 -9.45 -11.61 10.13
C GLY A 234 -9.55 -11.57 11.67
N ALA A 235 -8.70 -12.35 12.35
CA ALA A 235 -8.63 -12.35 13.82
C ALA A 235 -7.60 -11.33 14.35
N LEU A 236 -6.85 -10.67 13.45
CA LEU A 236 -5.82 -9.71 13.83
C LEU A 236 -6.42 -8.30 13.95
N PHE A 237 -5.83 -7.48 14.82
CA PHE A 237 -6.01 -6.03 14.90
C PHE A 237 -7.39 -5.52 15.36
N GLY A 238 -8.38 -6.36 15.63
CA GLY A 238 -9.76 -5.92 15.89
C GLY A 238 -10.42 -5.25 14.68
N ALA A 239 -9.95 -5.56 13.47
CA ALA A 239 -10.42 -4.97 12.23
C ALA A 239 -11.87 -5.33 11.94
N VAL A 240 -12.59 -4.40 11.32
CA VAL A 240 -13.94 -4.64 10.80
C VAL A 240 -13.89 -5.23 9.38
N PRO A 241 -14.95 -5.94 8.93
CA PRO A 241 -15.03 -6.44 7.56
C PRO A 241 -14.77 -5.34 6.52
N GLY A 242 -14.03 -5.66 5.46
CA GLY A 242 -13.65 -4.72 4.40
C GLY A 242 -12.49 -3.77 4.73
N GLN A 243 -12.01 -3.75 5.98
CA GLN A 243 -10.93 -2.83 6.39
C GLN A 243 -9.52 -3.31 6.02
N LEU A 244 -9.30 -4.64 6.01
CA LEU A 244 -7.97 -5.20 5.76
C LEU A 244 -7.68 -5.32 4.27
N LEU A 245 -6.48 -4.88 3.89
CA LEU A 245 -5.92 -5.01 2.55
C LEU A 245 -4.62 -5.83 2.62
N PRO A 246 -4.70 -7.18 2.57
CA PRO A 246 -3.53 -8.05 2.54
C PRO A 246 -2.62 -7.74 1.38
N ALA A 247 -1.31 -7.57 1.62
CA ALA A 247 -0.33 -7.29 0.58
C ALA A 247 0.60 -8.49 0.39
N VAL A 248 0.63 -9.00 -0.83
CA VAL A 248 1.40 -10.18 -1.23
C VAL A 248 2.26 -9.84 -2.44
N SER A 249 3.50 -10.31 -2.44
CA SER A 249 4.44 -10.08 -3.54
C SER A 249 5.13 -11.39 -3.97
N ARG A 250 6.17 -11.82 -3.27
CA ARG A 250 7.04 -12.93 -3.68
C ARG A 250 6.33 -14.27 -3.90
N ASP A 251 5.27 -14.57 -3.14
CA ASP A 251 4.51 -15.82 -3.32
C ASP A 251 3.81 -15.88 -4.68
N VAL A 252 3.36 -14.75 -5.18
CA VAL A 252 2.75 -14.64 -6.50
C VAL A 252 3.84 -14.53 -7.57
N LEU A 253 4.82 -13.63 -7.39
CA LEU A 253 5.86 -13.35 -8.38
C LEU A 253 6.76 -14.56 -8.71
N ARG A 254 6.88 -15.54 -7.81
CA ARG A 254 7.60 -16.78 -8.09
C ARG A 254 6.97 -17.65 -9.18
N ALA A 255 5.70 -17.44 -9.51
CA ALA A 255 5.01 -18.17 -10.57
C ALA A 255 5.29 -17.62 -11.98
N GLY A 256 5.89 -16.42 -12.08
CA GLY A 256 6.27 -15.87 -13.39
C GLY A 256 7.54 -16.53 -13.98
N PRO A 257 7.92 -16.18 -15.21
CA PRO A 257 7.38 -15.11 -16.06
C PRO A 257 6.12 -15.46 -16.85
N ASP A 258 5.66 -16.72 -16.85
CA ASP A 258 4.45 -17.07 -17.59
C ASP A 258 3.25 -16.28 -17.06
N LEU A 259 2.57 -15.57 -17.98
CA LEU A 259 1.46 -14.68 -17.66
C LEU A 259 0.27 -15.42 -17.03
N ALA A 260 -0.04 -16.62 -17.53
CA ALA A 260 -1.18 -17.39 -17.06
C ALA A 260 -0.91 -17.97 -15.66
N GLU A 261 0.30 -18.48 -15.43
CA GLU A 261 0.72 -19.00 -14.12
C GLU A 261 0.80 -17.89 -13.07
N LEU A 262 1.33 -16.72 -13.44
CA LEU A 262 1.40 -15.56 -12.56
C LEU A 262 -0.01 -15.10 -12.16
N ARG A 263 -0.93 -15.01 -13.13
CA ARG A 263 -2.33 -14.65 -12.90
C ARG A 263 -3.03 -15.69 -12.01
N ALA A 264 -2.86 -16.97 -12.30
CA ALA A 264 -3.46 -18.05 -11.51
C ALA A 264 -2.94 -18.04 -10.05
N ALA A 265 -1.65 -17.72 -9.83
CA ALA A 265 -1.11 -17.56 -8.49
C ALA A 265 -1.75 -16.38 -7.74
N ALA A 266 -1.95 -15.25 -8.41
CA ALA A 266 -2.62 -14.09 -7.85
C ALA A 266 -4.10 -14.38 -7.52
N GLU A 267 -4.81 -15.09 -8.39
CA GLU A 267 -6.21 -15.50 -8.17
C GLU A 267 -6.35 -16.44 -6.98
N ARG A 268 -5.49 -17.45 -6.85
CA ARG A 268 -5.47 -18.32 -5.66
C ARG A 268 -5.28 -17.53 -4.36
N MET A 269 -4.41 -16.54 -4.36
CA MET A 269 -4.18 -15.71 -3.19
C MET A 269 -5.37 -14.79 -2.90
N ARG A 270 -5.98 -14.19 -3.93
CA ARG A 270 -7.22 -13.42 -3.80
C ARG A 270 -8.35 -14.25 -3.17
N ASP A 271 -8.52 -15.47 -3.64
CA ASP A 271 -9.57 -16.37 -3.16
C ASP A 271 -9.32 -16.78 -1.69
N ALA A 272 -8.05 -16.98 -1.31
CA ALA A 272 -7.68 -17.29 0.08
C ALA A 272 -7.98 -16.15 1.07
N VAL A 273 -8.04 -14.89 0.62
CA VAL A 273 -8.34 -13.72 1.46
C VAL A 273 -9.73 -13.12 1.20
N ALA A 274 -10.54 -13.72 0.32
CA ALA A 274 -11.83 -13.18 -0.09
C ALA A 274 -12.81 -12.95 1.08
N TYR A 275 -12.70 -13.76 2.13
CA TYR A 275 -13.53 -13.66 3.36
C TYR A 275 -13.34 -12.33 4.11
N LEU A 276 -12.30 -11.55 3.78
CA LEU A 276 -12.03 -10.24 4.41
C LEU A 276 -12.80 -9.08 3.74
N ALA A 277 -13.44 -9.32 2.61
CA ALA A 277 -14.15 -8.27 1.87
C ALA A 277 -15.44 -7.79 2.58
N GLY A 278 -16.00 -8.56 3.50
CA GLY A 278 -17.24 -8.24 4.23
C GLY A 278 -18.43 -8.98 3.68
#